data_786dc9aa1616ee1e705cb92f718625b0
#
_entry.id   786dc9aa1616ee1e705cb92f718625b0
#
_cell.length_a   1.000
_cell.length_b   1.000
_cell.length_c   1.000
_cell.angle_alpha   90.00
_cell.angle_beta   90.00
_cell.angle_gamma   90.00
#
_symmetry.space_group_name_H-M   'P 1'
#
loop_
_entity.id
_entity.type
_entity.pdbx_description
1 polymer ?
#
loop_
_entity_poly.entity_id
_entity_poly.type
_entity_poly.pdbx_seq_one_letter_code
_entity_poly.pdbx_strand_id
1 'polypeptide(L)'
;MKVAVISGGAGGLGRALAGKLQKRDYKTYLLDLDISDTEQTDTQIPIQCDITDKSALISASERILSESPKIDLMIYNAGITQICPFDQVSEESHRKVFEINYFAAVNMASLFLKSVRAAHGTHIAISSVAGFAPLYHRTTYAASKHALEGLFKSLRSEEKHYNVNVLIAAPSFVATNLGNGERQSDGTGRPGAATDGTDYMSPDDAAETILRGLDKKTPMIPVGRIAKLAWRINRIVPRLYQKLMERQIQGE
;
A
#
# COMPACT_ATOMS: atom_id res chain seq x y z
N MET A 1 -16.50 7.72 -17.33
CA MET A 1 -15.65 6.67 -16.74
C MET A 1 -14.75 7.34 -15.72
N LYS A 2 -14.66 6.82 -14.51
CA LYS A 2 -13.75 7.31 -13.46
C LYS A 2 -12.32 6.86 -13.71
N VAL A 3 -11.34 7.54 -13.10
CA VAL A 3 -9.93 7.25 -13.31
C VAL A 3 -9.25 6.88 -12.00
N ALA A 4 -8.51 5.76 -12.00
CA ALA A 4 -7.69 5.33 -10.89
C ALA A 4 -6.22 5.17 -11.30
N VAL A 5 -5.30 5.58 -10.41
CA VAL A 5 -3.85 5.35 -10.54
C VAL A 5 -3.40 4.48 -9.38
N ILE A 6 -2.68 3.39 -9.68
CA ILE A 6 -2.26 2.38 -8.70
C ILE A 6 -0.75 2.16 -8.81
N SER A 7 0.02 2.46 -7.78
CA SER A 7 1.41 2.03 -7.70
C SER A 7 1.53 0.58 -7.26
N GLY A 8 2.53 -0.15 -7.77
CA GLY A 8 2.61 -1.60 -7.58
C GLY A 8 1.42 -2.30 -8.24
N GLY A 9 0.98 -1.76 -9.38
CA GLY A 9 -0.26 -2.17 -10.06
C GLY A 9 -0.18 -3.54 -10.70
N ALA A 10 1.00 -4.01 -11.08
CA ALA A 10 1.24 -5.35 -11.61
C ALA A 10 1.44 -6.42 -10.52
N GLY A 11 1.56 -6.03 -9.25
CA GLY A 11 1.62 -6.96 -8.13
C GLY A 11 0.26 -7.58 -7.80
N GLY A 12 0.24 -8.66 -6.99
CA GLY A 12 -0.97 -9.43 -6.72
C GLY A 12 -2.15 -8.61 -6.19
N LEU A 13 -1.94 -7.74 -5.19
CA LEU A 13 -3.00 -6.87 -4.68
C LEU A 13 -3.37 -5.75 -5.66
N GLY A 14 -2.37 -5.18 -6.37
CA GLY A 14 -2.58 -4.16 -7.39
C GLY A 14 -3.48 -4.65 -8.52
N ARG A 15 -3.20 -5.83 -9.08
CA ARG A 15 -4.03 -6.49 -10.11
C ARG A 15 -5.46 -6.77 -9.62
N ALA A 16 -5.60 -7.28 -8.39
CA ALA A 16 -6.91 -7.56 -7.82
C ALA A 16 -7.75 -6.27 -7.65
N LEU A 17 -7.12 -5.18 -7.20
CA LEU A 17 -7.75 -3.87 -7.11
C LEU A 17 -8.15 -3.36 -8.49
N ALA A 18 -7.25 -3.41 -9.48
CA ALA A 18 -7.50 -2.98 -10.84
C ALA A 18 -8.68 -3.72 -11.46
N GLY A 19 -8.68 -5.05 -11.43
CA GLY A 19 -9.76 -5.87 -11.99
C GLY A 19 -11.12 -5.61 -11.36
N LYS A 20 -11.17 -5.33 -10.05
CA LYS A 20 -12.43 -4.95 -9.39
C LYS A 20 -12.87 -3.51 -9.72
N LEU A 21 -11.92 -2.59 -9.90
CA LEU A 21 -12.21 -1.21 -10.30
C LEU A 21 -12.73 -1.13 -11.74
N GLN A 22 -12.20 -1.93 -12.66
CA GLN A 22 -12.72 -2.02 -14.03
C GLN A 22 -14.19 -2.45 -14.06
N LYS A 23 -14.58 -3.42 -13.22
CA LYS A 23 -16.00 -3.83 -13.06
C LYS A 23 -16.88 -2.73 -12.45
N ARG A 24 -16.28 -1.62 -11.95
CA ARG A 24 -16.95 -0.43 -11.41
C ARG A 24 -16.81 0.79 -12.32
N ASP A 25 -16.54 0.58 -13.61
CA ASP A 25 -16.39 1.61 -14.64
C ASP A 25 -15.23 2.59 -14.37
N TYR A 26 -14.07 2.05 -13.93
CA TYR A 26 -12.83 2.81 -13.84
C TYR A 26 -11.87 2.46 -14.99
N LYS A 27 -11.26 3.51 -15.58
CA LYS A 27 -9.99 3.38 -16.29
C LYS A 27 -8.86 3.35 -15.24
N THR A 28 -7.96 2.36 -15.34
CA THR A 28 -6.89 2.14 -14.37
C THR A 28 -5.51 2.33 -15.01
N TYR A 29 -4.68 3.17 -14.42
CA TYR A 29 -3.26 3.29 -14.74
C TYR A 29 -2.46 2.51 -13.70
N LEU A 30 -1.65 1.56 -14.14
CA LEU A 30 -0.89 0.66 -13.27
C LEU A 30 0.60 0.99 -13.38
N LEU A 31 1.15 1.68 -12.38
CA LEU A 31 2.58 1.98 -12.30
C LEU A 31 3.29 0.81 -11.62
N ASP A 32 4.24 0.19 -12.30
CA ASP A 32 5.07 -0.88 -11.72
C ASP A 32 6.47 -0.90 -12.37
N LEU A 33 7.42 -1.50 -11.68
CA LEU A 33 8.78 -1.69 -12.19
C LEU A 33 8.80 -2.73 -13.31
N ASP A 34 7.96 -3.76 -13.20
CA ASP A 34 7.80 -4.82 -14.19
C ASP A 34 6.32 -5.00 -14.55
N ILE A 35 6.01 -4.78 -15.82
CA ILE A 35 4.66 -4.88 -16.38
C ILE A 35 4.53 -5.99 -17.42
N SER A 36 5.56 -6.85 -17.58
CA SER A 36 5.65 -7.87 -18.63
C SER A 36 4.43 -8.81 -18.67
N ASP A 37 3.88 -9.16 -17.50
CA ASP A 37 2.71 -10.03 -17.36
C ASP A 37 1.38 -9.25 -17.22
N THR A 38 1.35 -7.98 -17.61
CA THR A 38 0.17 -7.13 -17.45
C THR A 38 -0.39 -6.74 -18.80
N GLU A 39 -1.57 -7.26 -19.13
CA GLU A 39 -2.25 -6.94 -20.39
C GLU A 39 -2.67 -5.47 -20.43
N GLN A 40 -2.42 -4.83 -21.56
CA GLN A 40 -2.95 -3.50 -21.86
C GLN A 40 -4.32 -3.62 -22.55
N THR A 41 -5.30 -2.88 -22.06
CA THR A 41 -6.63 -2.76 -22.65
C THR A 41 -7.04 -1.28 -22.73
N ASP A 42 -8.21 -0.98 -23.30
CA ASP A 42 -8.72 0.39 -23.32
C ASP A 42 -8.96 0.98 -21.93
N THR A 43 -9.17 0.12 -20.93
CA THR A 43 -9.47 0.51 -19.54
C THR A 43 -8.38 0.16 -18.54
N GLN A 44 -7.33 -0.55 -18.96
CA GLN A 44 -6.17 -0.90 -18.16
C GLN A 44 -4.89 -0.50 -18.86
N ILE A 45 -4.20 0.49 -18.36
CA ILE A 45 -2.98 1.04 -18.95
C ILE A 45 -1.80 0.77 -18.02
N PRO A 46 -1.02 -0.30 -18.28
CA PRO A 46 0.24 -0.52 -17.56
C PRO A 46 1.29 0.50 -18.01
N ILE A 47 2.03 1.04 -17.06
CA ILE A 47 3.13 1.98 -17.30
C ILE A 47 4.33 1.48 -16.50
N GLN A 48 5.38 1.09 -17.20
CA GLN A 48 6.64 0.74 -16.56
C GLN A 48 7.26 1.99 -15.94
N CYS A 49 7.44 1.97 -14.63
CA CYS A 49 7.94 3.12 -13.88
C CYS A 49 8.60 2.64 -12.58
N ASP A 50 9.86 2.99 -12.41
CA ASP A 50 10.48 2.98 -11.08
C ASP A 50 9.97 4.22 -10.33
N ILE A 51 9.10 3.99 -9.36
CA ILE A 51 8.49 5.08 -8.57
C ILE A 51 9.47 5.76 -7.62
N THR A 52 10.68 5.21 -7.45
CA THR A 52 11.77 5.82 -6.68
C THR A 52 12.62 6.75 -7.55
N ASP A 53 12.58 6.56 -8.87
CA ASP A 53 13.17 7.52 -9.83
C ASP A 53 12.21 8.68 -10.05
N LYS A 54 12.60 9.85 -9.56
CA LYS A 54 11.80 11.06 -9.66
C LYS A 54 11.52 11.48 -11.11
N SER A 55 12.46 11.27 -12.01
CA SER A 55 12.33 11.63 -13.43
C SER A 55 11.33 10.71 -14.13
N ALA A 56 11.45 9.40 -13.91
CA ALA A 56 10.52 8.41 -14.44
C ALA A 56 9.09 8.66 -13.92
N LEU A 57 8.95 8.98 -12.62
CA LEU A 57 7.66 9.26 -12.02
C LEU A 57 7.01 10.55 -12.55
N ILE A 58 7.80 11.61 -12.78
CA ILE A 58 7.33 12.84 -13.43
C ILE A 58 6.81 12.53 -14.84
N SER A 59 7.60 11.86 -15.67
CA SER A 59 7.22 11.50 -17.04
C SER A 59 5.95 10.64 -17.08
N ALA A 60 5.83 9.66 -16.18
CA ALA A 60 4.62 8.85 -16.05
C ALA A 60 3.40 9.70 -15.64
N SER A 61 3.59 10.63 -14.70
CA SER A 61 2.51 11.51 -14.26
C SER A 61 2.04 12.46 -15.36
N GLU A 62 2.95 13.06 -16.11
CA GLU A 62 2.64 13.92 -17.25
C GLU A 62 1.85 13.18 -18.33
N ARG A 63 2.27 11.96 -18.69
CA ARG A 63 1.53 11.11 -19.60
C ARG A 63 0.10 10.84 -19.10
N ILE A 64 -0.07 10.41 -17.84
CA ILE A 64 -1.37 10.13 -17.27
C ILE A 64 -2.26 11.37 -17.28
N LEU A 65 -1.72 12.52 -16.85
CA LEU A 65 -2.47 13.76 -16.73
C LEU A 65 -2.83 14.38 -18.08
N SER A 66 -2.03 14.14 -19.13
CA SER A 66 -2.38 14.54 -20.49
C SER A 66 -3.59 13.79 -21.04
N GLU A 67 -3.72 12.48 -20.70
CA GLU A 67 -4.85 11.64 -21.10
C GLU A 67 -6.06 11.78 -20.15
N SER A 68 -5.79 12.02 -18.88
CA SER A 68 -6.79 12.01 -17.79
C SER A 68 -6.47 13.11 -16.77
N PRO A 69 -6.91 14.36 -17.00
CA PRO A 69 -6.55 15.51 -16.15
C PRO A 69 -7.21 15.48 -14.76
N LYS A 70 -8.22 14.65 -14.56
CA LYS A 70 -8.90 14.43 -13.28
C LYS A 70 -8.71 12.99 -12.83
N ILE A 71 -8.30 12.81 -11.56
CA ILE A 71 -8.05 11.50 -10.97
C ILE A 71 -9.03 11.27 -9.82
N ASP A 72 -9.91 10.31 -9.97
CA ASP A 72 -10.93 9.99 -8.95
C ASP A 72 -10.35 9.16 -7.79
N LEU A 73 -9.30 8.37 -8.06
CA LEU A 73 -8.75 7.46 -7.07
C LEU A 73 -7.23 7.28 -7.24
N MET A 74 -6.49 7.60 -6.18
CA MET A 74 -5.07 7.28 -6.06
C MET A 74 -4.88 6.14 -5.06
N ILE A 75 -4.19 5.06 -5.45
CA ILE A 75 -3.87 3.94 -4.58
C ILE A 75 -2.35 3.79 -4.46
N TYR A 76 -1.82 4.05 -3.29
CA TYR A 76 -0.41 3.94 -2.93
C TYR A 76 -0.17 2.51 -2.42
N ASN A 77 0.01 1.57 -3.36
CA ASN A 77 0.07 0.14 -3.05
C ASN A 77 1.50 -0.42 -3.13
N ALA A 78 2.38 0.19 -3.90
CA ALA A 78 3.77 -0.26 -3.98
C ALA A 78 4.43 -0.33 -2.60
N GLY A 79 5.22 -1.36 -2.38
CA GLY A 79 5.95 -1.53 -1.14
C GLY A 79 6.72 -2.84 -1.07
N ILE A 80 7.77 -2.83 -0.28
CA ILE A 80 8.58 -4.00 0.06
C ILE A 80 8.51 -4.25 1.56
N THR A 81 8.69 -5.50 1.97
CA THR A 81 8.89 -5.87 3.37
C THR A 81 10.38 -5.98 3.70
N GLN A 82 10.70 -5.92 4.99
CA GLN A 82 12.01 -6.26 5.54
C GLN A 82 11.79 -7.12 6.77
N ILE A 83 12.42 -8.30 6.81
CA ILE A 83 12.29 -9.25 7.91
C ILE A 83 13.68 -9.77 8.26
N CYS A 84 14.26 -9.21 9.31
CA CYS A 84 15.60 -9.49 9.77
C CYS A 84 15.79 -8.90 11.17
N PRO A 85 16.61 -9.48 12.06
CA PRO A 85 17.03 -8.86 13.31
C PRO A 85 17.61 -7.47 13.05
N PHE A 86 17.37 -6.53 13.98
CA PHE A 86 17.78 -5.14 13.81
C PHE A 86 19.27 -4.95 13.60
N ASP A 87 20.11 -5.73 14.30
CA ASP A 87 21.57 -5.72 14.21
C ASP A 87 22.14 -6.27 12.88
N GLN A 88 21.29 -6.85 12.04
CA GLN A 88 21.64 -7.36 10.71
C GLN A 88 21.12 -6.48 9.57
N VAL A 89 20.38 -5.41 9.88
CA VAL A 89 19.82 -4.51 8.87
C VAL A 89 20.83 -3.39 8.57
N SER A 90 21.23 -3.26 7.30
CA SER A 90 22.12 -2.19 6.87
C SER A 90 21.41 -0.84 6.79
N GLU A 91 22.18 0.26 6.84
CA GLU A 91 21.64 1.60 6.61
C GLU A 91 21.03 1.73 5.21
N GLU A 92 21.63 1.09 4.22
CA GLU A 92 21.13 1.07 2.86
C GLU A 92 19.74 0.42 2.77
N SER A 93 19.54 -0.69 3.49
CA SER A 93 18.23 -1.36 3.57
C SER A 93 17.17 -0.47 4.20
N HIS A 94 17.53 0.27 5.27
CA HIS A 94 16.63 1.25 5.86
C HIS A 94 16.22 2.31 4.85
N ARG A 95 17.15 2.88 4.09
CA ARG A 95 16.89 3.89 3.07
C ARG A 95 16.02 3.33 1.95
N LYS A 96 16.36 2.17 1.40
CA LYS A 96 15.62 1.50 0.33
C LYS A 96 14.15 1.26 0.69
N VAL A 97 13.89 0.77 1.89
CA VAL A 97 12.51 0.52 2.36
C VAL A 97 11.73 1.83 2.48
N PHE A 98 12.37 2.90 2.99
CA PHE A 98 11.74 4.22 3.08
C PHE A 98 11.51 4.86 1.72
N GLU A 99 12.46 4.74 0.78
CA GLU A 99 12.30 5.24 -0.58
C GLU A 99 11.05 4.66 -1.26
N ILE A 100 10.89 3.34 -1.18
CA ILE A 100 9.77 2.65 -1.83
C ILE A 100 8.45 2.85 -1.06
N ASN A 101 8.46 2.63 0.27
CA ASN A 101 7.23 2.58 1.05
C ASN A 101 6.68 3.96 1.44
N TYR A 102 7.54 4.98 1.49
CA TYR A 102 7.20 6.30 1.99
C TYR A 102 7.45 7.42 0.98
N PHE A 103 8.70 7.64 0.55
CA PHE A 103 9.03 8.77 -0.31
C PHE A 103 8.38 8.67 -1.69
N ALA A 104 8.28 7.49 -2.28
CA ALA A 104 7.53 7.31 -3.52
C ALA A 104 6.06 7.71 -3.36
N ALA A 105 5.41 7.38 -2.24
CA ALA A 105 4.03 7.81 -1.97
C ALA A 105 3.93 9.34 -1.78
N VAL A 106 4.91 9.98 -1.11
CA VAL A 106 5.00 11.44 -0.99
C VAL A 106 5.08 12.09 -2.37
N ASN A 107 5.99 11.63 -3.21
CA ASN A 107 6.21 12.17 -4.56
C ASN A 107 4.95 12.02 -5.43
N MET A 108 4.34 10.83 -5.43
CA MET A 108 3.09 10.60 -6.15
C MET A 108 1.96 11.48 -5.63
N ALA A 109 1.78 11.60 -4.30
CA ALA A 109 0.76 12.46 -3.73
C ALA A 109 0.95 13.92 -4.19
N SER A 110 2.18 14.42 -4.21
CA SER A 110 2.50 15.77 -4.65
C SER A 110 2.19 16.00 -6.13
N LEU A 111 2.56 15.06 -7.00
CA LEU A 111 2.38 15.19 -8.46
C LEU A 111 0.89 15.16 -8.84
N PHE A 112 0.10 14.32 -8.20
CA PHE A 112 -1.32 14.14 -8.54
C PHE A 112 -2.29 14.96 -7.68
N LEU A 113 -1.82 15.73 -6.68
CA LEU A 113 -2.65 16.43 -5.71
C LEU A 113 -3.72 17.31 -6.37
N LYS A 114 -3.33 18.14 -7.33
CA LYS A 114 -4.25 19.07 -8.03
C LYS A 114 -5.32 18.30 -8.83
N SER A 115 -4.95 17.21 -9.45
CA SER A 115 -5.85 16.38 -10.27
C SER A 115 -6.87 15.63 -9.43
N VAL A 116 -6.45 15.15 -8.24
CA VAL A 116 -7.37 14.52 -7.27
C VAL A 116 -8.31 15.56 -6.68
N ARG A 117 -7.84 16.75 -6.36
CA ARG A 117 -8.70 17.87 -5.92
C ARG A 117 -9.73 18.25 -6.98
N ALA A 118 -9.33 18.32 -8.25
CA ALA A 118 -10.21 18.65 -9.37
C ALA A 118 -11.32 17.62 -9.61
N ALA A 119 -11.12 16.38 -9.16
CA ALA A 119 -12.11 15.31 -9.19
C ALA A 119 -12.92 15.18 -7.88
N HIS A 120 -12.57 15.91 -6.80
CA HIS A 120 -13.04 15.60 -5.44
C HIS A 120 -12.82 14.13 -5.07
N GLY A 121 -11.66 13.61 -5.47
CA GLY A 121 -11.33 12.21 -5.50
C GLY A 121 -10.98 11.62 -4.12
N THR A 122 -10.25 10.50 -4.15
CA THR A 122 -9.85 9.80 -2.94
C THR A 122 -8.41 9.31 -3.03
N HIS A 123 -7.65 9.47 -1.96
CA HIS A 123 -6.36 8.82 -1.74
C HIS A 123 -6.55 7.58 -0.86
N ILE A 124 -6.01 6.44 -1.26
CA ILE A 124 -5.93 5.22 -0.43
C ILE A 124 -4.47 4.82 -0.26
N ALA A 125 -3.95 4.89 0.95
CA ALA A 125 -2.64 4.35 1.29
C ALA A 125 -2.75 2.89 1.74
N ILE A 126 -2.00 1.99 1.09
CA ILE A 126 -1.90 0.59 1.54
C ILE A 126 -0.79 0.51 2.59
N SER A 127 -1.22 0.56 3.84
CA SER A 127 -0.39 0.36 5.02
C SER A 127 -0.26 -1.13 5.35
N SER A 128 -0.21 -1.46 6.60
CA SER A 128 -0.14 -2.82 7.17
C SER A 128 -0.56 -2.77 8.63
N VAL A 129 -0.74 -3.92 9.27
CA VAL A 129 -0.71 -4.02 10.74
C VAL A 129 0.56 -3.37 11.30
N ALA A 130 1.69 -3.47 10.60
CA ALA A 130 2.95 -2.82 10.93
C ALA A 130 2.89 -1.28 10.93
N GLY A 131 1.87 -0.65 10.38
CA GLY A 131 1.72 0.81 10.37
C GLY A 131 1.09 1.38 11.64
N PHE A 132 0.50 0.55 12.48
CA PHE A 132 -0.10 0.97 13.74
C PHE A 132 0.32 0.12 14.95
N ALA A 133 1.02 -0.99 14.73
CA ALA A 133 1.42 -1.91 15.78
C ALA A 133 2.86 -2.42 15.55
N PRO A 134 3.64 -2.71 16.61
CA PRO A 134 4.97 -3.27 16.46
C PRO A 134 4.91 -4.69 15.90
N LEU A 135 5.91 -5.05 15.08
CA LEU A 135 6.13 -6.41 14.60
C LEU A 135 7.58 -6.79 14.80
N TYR A 136 7.80 -8.01 15.25
CA TYR A 136 9.13 -8.57 15.49
C TYR A 136 9.93 -8.72 14.19
N HIS A 137 11.22 -8.45 14.25
CA HIS A 137 12.15 -8.49 13.11
C HIS A 137 11.73 -7.63 11.89
N ARG A 138 10.87 -6.63 12.11
CA ARG A 138 10.35 -5.76 11.04
C ARG A 138 10.50 -4.28 11.38
N THR A 139 11.57 -3.92 12.07
CA THR A 139 11.79 -2.56 12.58
C THR A 139 11.71 -1.50 11.49
N THR A 140 12.45 -1.69 10.39
CA THR A 140 12.46 -0.77 9.25
C THR A 140 11.10 -0.73 8.53
N TYR A 141 10.54 -1.90 8.28
CA TYR A 141 9.22 -1.99 7.64
C TYR A 141 8.14 -1.30 8.47
N ALA A 142 8.10 -1.57 9.78
CA ALA A 142 7.14 -0.94 10.67
C ALA A 142 7.33 0.57 10.72
N ALA A 143 8.57 1.04 10.84
CA ALA A 143 8.87 2.48 10.82
C ALA A 143 8.36 3.15 9.53
N SER A 144 8.62 2.56 8.36
CA SER A 144 8.16 3.08 7.07
C SER A 144 6.63 3.14 6.96
N LYS A 145 5.92 2.11 7.44
CA LYS A 145 4.46 2.08 7.43
C LYS A 145 3.83 3.01 8.46
N HIS A 146 4.46 3.23 9.63
CA HIS A 146 4.06 4.28 10.57
C HIS A 146 4.22 5.67 9.97
N ALA A 147 5.34 5.93 9.28
CA ALA A 147 5.57 7.19 8.57
C ALA A 147 4.49 7.43 7.49
N LEU A 148 4.19 6.42 6.69
CA LEU A 148 3.12 6.46 5.68
C LEU A 148 1.76 6.80 6.31
N GLU A 149 1.39 6.15 7.42
CA GLU A 149 0.14 6.46 8.11
C GLU A 149 0.12 7.88 8.69
N GLY A 150 1.24 8.34 9.25
CA GLY A 150 1.39 9.71 9.76
C GLY A 150 1.13 10.75 8.66
N LEU A 151 1.76 10.56 7.49
CA LEU A 151 1.56 11.39 6.30
C LEU A 151 0.08 11.46 5.91
N PHE A 152 -0.55 10.32 5.64
CA PHE A 152 -1.92 10.30 5.13
C PHE A 152 -2.97 10.68 6.18
N LYS A 153 -2.70 10.48 7.47
CA LYS A 153 -3.56 11.00 8.55
C LYS A 153 -3.54 12.52 8.59
N SER A 154 -2.38 13.16 8.41
CA SER A 154 -2.24 14.62 8.35
C SER A 154 -2.84 15.18 7.07
N LEU A 155 -2.51 14.58 5.92
CA LEU A 155 -3.05 14.97 4.62
C LEU A 155 -4.60 14.94 4.60
N ARG A 156 -5.23 14.01 5.32
CA ARG A 156 -6.68 13.95 5.44
C ARG A 156 -7.29 15.26 5.97
N SER A 157 -6.63 15.87 6.93
CA SER A 157 -7.12 17.12 7.52
C SER A 157 -7.00 18.29 6.54
N GLU A 158 -5.90 18.33 5.78
CA GLU A 158 -5.65 19.34 4.76
C GLU A 158 -6.61 19.21 3.58
N GLU A 159 -6.80 18.00 3.09
CA GLU A 159 -7.62 17.69 1.91
C GLU A 159 -9.14 17.81 2.16
N LYS A 160 -9.56 17.87 3.41
CA LYS A 160 -10.96 18.06 3.78
C LYS A 160 -11.59 19.32 3.16
N HIS A 161 -10.82 20.39 3.06
CA HIS A 161 -11.28 21.67 2.46
C HIS A 161 -11.57 21.55 0.96
N TYR A 162 -10.98 20.54 0.29
CA TYR A 162 -11.16 20.27 -1.13
C TYR A 162 -12.18 19.15 -1.41
N ASN A 163 -12.89 18.67 -0.37
CA ASN A 163 -13.80 17.53 -0.43
C ASN A 163 -13.11 16.24 -0.94
N VAL A 164 -11.81 16.11 -0.73
CA VAL A 164 -11.03 14.93 -1.04
C VAL A 164 -11.00 13.98 0.15
N ASN A 165 -11.22 12.69 -0.09
CA ASN A 165 -11.13 11.68 0.95
C ASN A 165 -9.70 11.12 1.03
N VAL A 166 -9.24 10.83 2.23
CA VAL A 166 -7.96 10.15 2.46
C VAL A 166 -8.17 8.98 3.39
N LEU A 167 -7.97 7.77 2.86
CA LEU A 167 -8.23 6.51 3.53
C LEU A 167 -6.92 5.74 3.71
N ILE A 168 -6.85 4.91 4.71
CA ILE A 168 -5.72 4.02 4.98
C ILE A 168 -6.26 2.59 5.08
N ALA A 169 -5.79 1.70 4.21
CA ALA A 169 -6.04 0.27 4.31
C ALA A 169 -4.84 -0.41 4.97
N ALA A 170 -5.10 -1.19 6.00
CA ALA A 170 -4.07 -1.88 6.78
C ALA A 170 -4.29 -3.40 6.73
N PRO A 171 -3.74 -4.08 5.72
CA PRO A 171 -3.81 -5.53 5.63
C PRO A 171 -2.98 -6.23 6.71
N SER A 172 -3.45 -7.44 7.10
CA SER A 172 -2.61 -8.43 7.76
C SER A 172 -1.79 -9.20 6.71
N PHE A 173 -2.06 -10.47 6.50
CA PHE A 173 -1.35 -11.28 5.53
C PHE A 173 -2.19 -11.47 4.27
N VAL A 174 -1.69 -10.99 3.14
CA VAL A 174 -2.31 -11.17 1.82
C VAL A 174 -1.38 -12.03 0.97
N ALA A 175 -1.90 -13.09 0.41
CA ALA A 175 -1.15 -14.07 -0.39
C ALA A 175 -0.87 -13.54 -1.81
N THR A 176 -0.04 -12.51 -1.91
CA THR A 176 0.24 -11.80 -3.19
C THR A 176 1.45 -12.36 -3.93
N ASN A 177 2.26 -13.20 -3.28
CA ASN A 177 3.54 -13.68 -3.79
C ASN A 177 3.79 -15.12 -3.34
N LEU A 178 2.76 -15.97 -3.46
CA LEU A 178 2.82 -17.38 -3.05
C LEU A 178 3.94 -18.13 -3.74
N GLY A 179 4.69 -18.90 -2.97
CA GLY A 179 5.80 -19.71 -3.47
C GLY A 179 7.08 -18.93 -3.79
N ASN A 180 7.08 -17.62 -3.70
CA ASN A 180 8.23 -16.77 -4.03
C ASN A 180 8.73 -16.04 -2.76
N GLY A 181 9.22 -16.83 -1.81
CA GLY A 181 9.70 -16.35 -0.51
C GLY A 181 11.13 -15.84 -0.51
N GLU A 182 11.73 -15.65 -1.68
CA GLU A 182 13.09 -15.15 -1.79
C GLU A 182 13.22 -13.75 -1.17
N ARG A 183 14.19 -13.65 -0.27
CA ARG A 183 14.61 -12.39 0.34
C ARG A 183 16.10 -12.18 0.07
N GLN A 184 16.47 -10.92 -0.05
CA GLN A 184 17.87 -10.55 -0.06
C GLN A 184 18.50 -10.82 1.32
N SER A 185 19.82 -10.86 1.38
CA SER A 185 20.57 -11.13 2.61
C SER A 185 20.23 -10.17 3.76
N ASP A 186 19.74 -8.97 3.44
CA ASP A 186 19.30 -7.93 4.36
C ASP A 186 17.82 -8.08 4.80
N GLY A 187 17.16 -9.16 4.42
CA GLY A 187 15.76 -9.44 4.73
C GLY A 187 14.74 -8.65 3.90
N THR A 188 15.18 -7.84 2.92
CA THR A 188 14.25 -7.15 2.02
C THR A 188 13.66 -8.11 0.98
N GLY A 189 12.39 -7.92 0.62
CA GLY A 189 11.71 -8.73 -0.39
C GLY A 189 10.29 -8.28 -0.66
N ARG A 190 9.65 -8.95 -1.63
CA ARG A 190 8.22 -8.72 -1.91
C ARG A 190 7.37 -9.29 -0.76
N PRO A 191 6.35 -8.57 -0.28
CA PRO A 191 5.45 -9.10 0.74
C PRO A 191 4.54 -10.21 0.19
N GLY A 192 4.02 -11.05 1.09
CA GLY A 192 2.96 -12.01 0.72
C GLY A 192 3.42 -13.38 0.28
N ALA A 193 4.65 -13.79 0.61
CA ALA A 193 5.20 -15.11 0.28
C ALA A 193 4.53 -16.30 1.01
N ALA A 194 3.66 -16.04 1.98
CA ALA A 194 2.92 -17.01 2.79
C ALA A 194 3.79 -17.88 3.74
N THR A 195 5.00 -17.43 4.06
CA THR A 195 5.89 -18.11 5.02
C THR A 195 5.87 -17.50 6.42
N ASP A 196 5.27 -16.31 6.59
CA ASP A 196 5.48 -15.45 7.75
C ASP A 196 4.25 -15.29 8.65
N GLY A 197 3.17 -15.99 8.42
CA GLY A 197 1.95 -15.78 9.17
C GLY A 197 0.93 -16.89 9.03
N THR A 198 -0.11 -16.76 9.79
CA THR A 198 -1.31 -17.60 9.75
C THR A 198 -2.50 -16.78 9.24
N ASP A 199 -3.52 -17.41 8.71
CA ASP A 199 -4.75 -16.75 8.22
C ASP A 199 -4.49 -15.81 7.02
N TYR A 200 -3.93 -16.37 5.95
CA TYR A 200 -3.72 -15.65 4.69
C TYR A 200 -5.04 -15.38 3.98
N MET A 201 -5.17 -14.15 3.54
CA MET A 201 -6.30 -13.70 2.73
C MET A 201 -5.89 -13.70 1.25
N SER A 202 -6.83 -14.03 0.35
CA SER A 202 -6.60 -13.86 -1.08
C SER A 202 -6.47 -12.39 -1.46
N PRO A 203 -5.73 -12.04 -2.52
CA PRO A 203 -5.70 -10.67 -3.04
C PRO A 203 -7.09 -10.13 -3.39
N ASP A 204 -7.97 -10.99 -3.89
CA ASP A 204 -9.35 -10.63 -4.25
C ASP A 204 -10.20 -10.26 -3.04
N ASP A 205 -10.13 -11.01 -1.95
CA ASP A 205 -10.86 -10.70 -0.71
C ASP A 205 -10.32 -9.44 -0.03
N ALA A 206 -8.99 -9.25 -0.10
CA ALA A 206 -8.35 -8.03 0.39
C ALA A 206 -8.82 -6.82 -0.41
N ALA A 207 -8.78 -6.87 -1.74
CA ALA A 207 -9.25 -5.83 -2.62
C ALA A 207 -10.73 -5.50 -2.39
N GLU A 208 -11.59 -6.52 -2.25
CA GLU A 208 -13.01 -6.34 -1.96
C GLU A 208 -13.24 -5.62 -0.62
N THR A 209 -12.46 -5.97 0.40
CA THR A 209 -12.54 -5.31 1.70
C THR A 209 -12.11 -3.84 1.63
N ILE A 210 -11.05 -3.54 0.87
CA ILE A 210 -10.55 -2.18 0.65
C ILE A 210 -11.60 -1.35 -0.09
N LEU A 211 -12.17 -1.86 -1.18
CA LEU A 211 -13.15 -1.15 -1.98
C LEU A 211 -14.48 -0.94 -1.25
N ARG A 212 -14.90 -1.88 -0.40
CA ARG A 212 -16.03 -1.63 0.53
C ARG A 212 -15.73 -0.50 1.53
N GLY A 213 -14.48 -0.38 1.95
CA GLY A 213 -14.02 0.74 2.78
C GLY A 213 -14.03 2.07 2.01
N LEU A 214 -13.68 2.05 0.72
CA LEU A 214 -13.81 3.19 -0.18
C LEU A 214 -15.26 3.66 -0.29
N ASP A 215 -16.19 2.75 -0.56
CA ASP A 215 -17.62 3.06 -0.70
C ASP A 215 -18.18 3.72 0.57
N LYS A 216 -17.73 3.27 1.74
CA LYS A 216 -18.13 3.81 3.05
C LYS A 216 -17.30 5.01 3.50
N LYS A 217 -16.30 5.44 2.72
CA LYS A 217 -15.33 6.48 3.09
C LYS A 217 -14.71 6.24 4.47
N THR A 218 -14.40 4.99 4.79
CA THR A 218 -13.88 4.59 6.11
C THR A 218 -12.44 5.06 6.28
N PRO A 219 -12.12 5.92 7.24
CA PRO A 219 -10.79 6.54 7.34
C PRO A 219 -9.65 5.53 7.61
N MET A 220 -9.96 4.42 8.30
CA MET A 220 -9.04 3.32 8.60
C MET A 220 -9.74 2.00 8.32
N ILE A 221 -9.17 1.21 7.42
CA ILE A 221 -9.74 -0.05 6.92
C ILE A 221 -8.79 -1.20 7.32
N PRO A 222 -8.96 -1.82 8.50
CA PRO A 222 -8.22 -3.03 8.84
C PRO A 222 -8.70 -4.18 7.95
N VAL A 223 -7.78 -4.78 7.18
CA VAL A 223 -8.08 -5.81 6.18
C VAL A 223 -7.67 -7.18 6.71
N GLY A 224 -8.65 -8.04 6.93
CA GLY A 224 -8.49 -9.36 7.56
C GLY A 224 -8.90 -9.40 9.03
N ARG A 225 -9.11 -10.62 9.54
CA ARG A 225 -9.54 -10.83 10.94
C ARG A 225 -8.46 -10.39 11.92
N ILE A 226 -7.23 -10.81 11.66
CA ILE A 226 -6.06 -10.46 12.48
C ILE A 226 -5.86 -8.95 12.52
N ALA A 227 -5.91 -8.27 11.37
CA ALA A 227 -5.78 -6.81 11.32
C ALA A 227 -6.85 -6.10 12.14
N LYS A 228 -8.10 -6.54 12.06
CA LYS A 228 -9.21 -5.96 12.85
C LYS A 228 -9.00 -6.14 14.36
N LEU A 229 -8.58 -7.33 14.77
CA LEU A 229 -8.31 -7.64 16.18
C LEU A 229 -7.10 -6.84 16.68
N ALA A 230 -5.99 -6.88 15.94
CA ALA A 230 -4.77 -6.14 16.24
C ALA A 230 -5.04 -4.64 16.39
N TRP A 231 -5.79 -4.06 15.46
CA TRP A 231 -6.14 -2.64 15.49
C TRP A 231 -6.94 -2.27 16.76
N ARG A 232 -7.91 -3.09 17.14
CA ARG A 232 -8.71 -2.86 18.36
C ARG A 232 -7.88 -2.98 19.63
N ILE A 233 -7.11 -4.07 19.75
CA ILE A 233 -6.29 -4.33 20.95
C ILE A 233 -5.21 -3.26 21.10
N ASN A 234 -4.46 -2.98 20.01
CA ASN A 234 -3.36 -2.02 20.07
C ASN A 234 -3.85 -0.60 20.38
N ARG A 235 -5.07 -0.24 19.96
CA ARG A 235 -5.65 1.09 20.23
C ARG A 235 -6.10 1.25 21.69
N ILE A 236 -6.58 0.19 22.34
CA ILE A 236 -7.17 0.24 23.70
C ILE A 236 -6.13 -0.16 24.74
N VAL A 237 -5.39 -1.22 24.48
CA VAL A 237 -4.42 -1.80 25.42
C VAL A 237 -3.12 -2.17 24.69
N PRO A 238 -2.29 -1.19 24.30
CA PRO A 238 -1.09 -1.44 23.49
C PRO A 238 -0.07 -2.37 24.17
N ARG A 239 0.05 -2.31 25.50
CA ARG A 239 0.93 -3.21 26.27
C ARG A 239 0.49 -4.68 26.17
N LEU A 240 -0.82 -4.94 26.09
CA LEU A 240 -1.33 -6.31 25.91
C LEU A 240 -1.00 -6.81 24.50
N TYR A 241 -1.19 -5.97 23.48
CA TYR A 241 -0.82 -6.33 22.11
C TYR A 241 0.64 -6.74 22.01
N GLN A 242 1.55 -5.92 22.57
CA GLN A 242 2.98 -6.19 22.55
C GLN A 242 3.31 -7.53 23.24
N LYS A 243 2.75 -7.80 24.42
CA LYS A 243 2.96 -9.07 25.12
C LYS A 243 2.45 -10.28 24.32
N LEU A 244 1.29 -10.16 23.66
CA LEU A 244 0.76 -11.24 22.83
C LEU A 244 1.64 -11.50 21.60
N MET A 245 2.12 -10.46 20.98
CA MET A 245 3.01 -10.55 19.84
C MET A 245 4.36 -11.21 20.22
N GLU A 246 4.94 -10.81 21.36
CA GLU A 246 6.21 -11.37 21.88
C GLU A 246 6.07 -12.87 22.22
N ARG A 247 4.97 -13.30 22.82
CA ARG A 247 4.71 -14.73 23.14
C ARG A 247 4.59 -15.58 21.88
N GLN A 248 3.92 -15.09 20.87
CA GLN A 248 3.74 -15.82 19.60
C GLN A 248 5.05 -16.09 18.88
N ILE A 249 6.12 -15.34 19.21
CA ILE A 249 7.45 -15.45 18.65
C ILE A 249 8.32 -16.44 19.43
N GLN A 250 8.12 -16.52 20.75
CA GLN A 250 8.89 -17.41 21.61
C GLN A 250 8.41 -18.88 21.54
N GLY A 251 7.34 -19.16 20.80
CA GLY A 251 6.80 -20.50 20.61
C GLY A 251 6.10 -21.04 21.86
N GLU A 252 5.71 -20.16 22.79
CA GLU A 252 4.92 -20.49 23.99
C GLU A 252 3.41 -20.21 23.81
#